data_8bffb99abe9cd7d5250146f40233b5d1
#
_entry.id   8bffb99abe9cd7d5250146f40233b5d1
#
_cell.length_a   1.000
_cell.length_b   1.000
_cell.length_c   1.000
_cell.angle_alpha   90.00
_cell.angle_beta   90.00
_cell.angle_gamma   90.00
#
_symmetry.space_group_name_H-M   'P 1'
#
loop_
_entity.id
_entity.type
_entity.pdbx_description
1 polymer ?
#
loop_
_entity_poly.entity_id
_entity_poly.type
_entity_poly.pdbx_seq_one_letter_code
_entity_poly.pdbx_strand_id
1 'polypeptide(L)'
;MALSITKFQDSFDHKVVRETVCTNTAKVNVTGSSGSIFSINLINGTASSAYFKFFNTNTVTMGTTTANLVIQVAATSTTNISIPGGLHFENLSFACTRNQDPQDNTALVANNGALVDVQLVCS
;
A
#
# COMPACT_ATOMS: atom_id res chain seq x y z
N MET A 1 -4.72 -0.06 -14.12
CA MET A 1 -3.95 -0.37 -12.93
C MET A 1 -2.51 -0.68 -13.30
N ALA A 2 -1.57 -0.14 -12.58
CA ALA A 2 -0.16 -0.27 -12.93
C ALA A 2 0.68 -0.52 -11.69
N LEU A 3 0.84 -1.79 -11.36
CA LEU A 3 1.79 -2.20 -10.33
C LEU A 3 3.17 -2.35 -10.98
N SER A 4 4.17 -1.75 -10.39
CA SER A 4 5.54 -1.95 -10.82
C SER A 4 6.45 -2.19 -9.62
N ILE A 5 7.44 -3.04 -9.83
CA ILE A 5 8.47 -3.34 -8.85
C ILE A 5 9.80 -3.09 -9.52
N THR A 6 10.56 -2.13 -9.00
CA THR A 6 11.87 -1.79 -9.51
C THR A 6 12.91 -2.08 -8.45
N LYS A 7 13.92 -2.85 -8.81
CA LYS A 7 15.04 -3.17 -7.93
C LYS A 7 16.16 -2.20 -8.19
N PHE A 8 16.69 -1.61 -7.11
CA PHE A 8 17.89 -0.77 -7.22
C PHE A 8 19.09 -1.63 -7.61
N GLN A 9 19.93 -1.10 -8.46
CA GLN A 9 21.19 -1.76 -8.82
C GLN A 9 22.21 -1.58 -7.72
N ASP A 10 23.29 -2.31 -7.82
CA ASP A 10 24.44 -2.28 -6.92
C ASP A 10 24.18 -2.97 -5.57
N SER A 11 24.88 -2.51 -4.54
CA SER A 11 24.89 -3.14 -3.23
C SER A 11 23.65 -2.89 -2.39
N PHE A 12 22.73 -2.07 -2.85
CA PHE A 12 21.49 -1.80 -2.13
C PHE A 12 20.44 -2.82 -2.53
N ASP A 13 20.09 -3.69 -1.61
CA ASP A 13 19.05 -4.68 -1.88
C ASP A 13 17.65 -4.09 -1.63
N HIS A 14 17.42 -2.91 -2.19
CA HIS A 14 16.16 -2.19 -2.04
C HIS A 14 15.35 -2.27 -3.32
N LYS A 15 14.04 -2.19 -3.15
CA LYS A 15 13.06 -2.22 -4.23
C LYS A 15 12.10 -1.04 -4.07
N VAL A 16 11.63 -0.52 -5.19
CA VAL A 16 10.50 0.41 -5.20
C VAL A 16 9.28 -0.34 -5.71
N VAL A 17 8.26 -0.41 -4.89
CA VAL A 17 6.96 -0.97 -5.25
C VAL A 17 6.01 0.19 -5.51
N ARG A 18 5.40 0.24 -6.67
CA ARG A 18 4.48 1.32 -7.02
C ARG A 18 3.21 0.76 -7.62
N GLU A 19 2.08 1.19 -7.08
CA GLU A 19 0.75 0.95 -7.63
C GLU A 19 0.08 2.30 -7.81
N THR A 20 -0.06 2.74 -9.06
CA THR A 20 -0.55 4.08 -9.37
C THR A 20 -2.06 4.22 -9.18
N VAL A 21 -2.80 3.11 -9.20
CA VAL A 21 -4.26 3.11 -9.04
C VAL A 21 -4.61 2.00 -8.06
N CYS A 22 -4.34 2.24 -6.78
CA CYS A 22 -4.59 1.26 -5.73
C CYS A 22 -6.09 1.22 -5.40
N THR A 23 -6.64 0.02 -5.37
CA THR A 23 -8.05 -0.22 -5.13
C THR A 23 -8.26 -1.08 -3.88
N ASN A 24 -9.51 -1.43 -3.60
CA ASN A 24 -9.84 -2.37 -2.53
C ASN A 24 -9.62 -3.84 -2.93
N THR A 25 -9.08 -4.09 -4.11
CA THR A 25 -8.59 -5.43 -4.48
C THR A 25 -7.15 -5.55 -4.02
N ALA A 26 -6.87 -6.50 -3.12
CA ALA A 26 -5.54 -6.65 -2.54
C ALA A 26 -4.51 -7.06 -3.60
N LYS A 27 -3.35 -6.41 -3.55
CA LYS A 27 -2.14 -6.87 -4.23
C LYS A 27 -1.39 -7.74 -3.25
N VAL A 28 -1.19 -8.99 -3.60
CA VAL A 28 -0.76 -10.03 -2.66
C VAL A 28 0.65 -10.46 -2.97
N ASN A 29 1.48 -10.52 -1.91
CA ASN A 29 2.86 -11.02 -1.98
C ASN A 29 3.64 -10.39 -3.13
N VAL A 30 3.61 -9.05 -3.21
CA VAL A 30 4.05 -8.31 -4.39
C VAL A 30 5.55 -8.41 -4.65
N THR A 31 6.36 -8.67 -3.62
CA THR A 31 7.82 -8.82 -3.79
C THR A 31 8.25 -10.28 -3.91
N GLY A 32 7.39 -11.22 -3.59
CA GLY A 32 7.70 -12.64 -3.62
C GLY A 32 8.67 -13.12 -2.56
N SER A 33 9.04 -12.28 -1.61
CA SER A 33 10.00 -12.60 -0.55
C SER A 33 9.75 -11.74 0.67
N SER A 34 10.29 -12.15 1.81
CA SER A 34 10.26 -11.32 3.02
C SER A 34 11.19 -10.12 2.89
N GLY A 35 11.00 -9.13 3.73
CA GLY A 35 11.82 -7.92 3.74
C GLY A 35 11.30 -6.92 4.77
N SER A 36 11.64 -5.65 4.55
CA SER A 36 11.18 -4.56 5.41
C SER A 36 10.79 -3.35 4.57
N ILE A 37 9.78 -2.62 5.02
CA ILE A 37 9.36 -1.36 4.41
C ILE A 37 10.09 -0.22 5.12
N PHE A 38 10.76 0.64 4.34
CA PHE A 38 11.51 1.77 4.89
C PHE A 38 10.83 3.11 4.64
N SER A 39 9.99 3.21 3.61
CA SER A 39 9.19 4.41 3.41
C SER A 39 7.90 4.08 2.69
N ILE A 40 6.87 4.87 2.98
CA ILE A 40 5.56 4.78 2.38
C ILE A 40 5.17 6.17 1.90
N ASN A 41 4.89 6.31 0.62
CA ASN A 41 4.39 7.54 0.03
C ASN A 41 3.01 7.27 -0.57
N LEU A 42 2.01 8.01 -0.12
CA LEU A 42 0.63 7.84 -0.53
C LEU A 42 0.11 9.16 -1.08
N ILE A 43 -0.36 9.13 -2.32
CA ILE A 43 -0.99 10.30 -2.95
C ILE A 43 -2.45 9.96 -3.20
N ASN A 44 -3.34 10.61 -2.46
CA ASN A 44 -4.77 10.38 -2.61
C ASN A 44 -5.36 11.39 -3.59
N GLY A 45 -5.73 10.91 -4.76
CA GLY A 45 -6.38 11.74 -5.78
C GLY A 45 -7.90 11.79 -5.66
N THR A 46 -8.48 11.10 -4.67
CA THR A 46 -9.94 11.08 -4.49
C THR A 46 -10.42 12.27 -3.66
N ALA A 47 -11.73 12.51 -3.69
CA ALA A 47 -12.36 13.62 -2.97
C ALA A 47 -12.70 13.27 -1.52
N SER A 48 -12.31 12.09 -1.04
CA SER A 48 -12.56 11.62 0.33
C SER A 48 -11.28 11.04 0.92
N SER A 49 -11.20 10.98 2.24
CA SER A 49 -10.10 10.27 2.89
C SER A 49 -10.04 8.82 2.41
N ALA A 50 -8.83 8.30 2.28
CA ALA A 50 -8.55 6.92 1.93
C ALA A 50 -7.66 6.30 2.99
N TYR A 51 -7.63 4.97 3.02
CA TYR A 51 -6.88 4.23 4.03
C TYR A 51 -6.06 3.16 3.32
N PHE A 52 -4.74 3.32 3.38
CA PHE A 52 -3.81 2.30 2.93
C PHE A 52 -3.73 1.21 3.99
N LYS A 53 -3.87 -0.02 3.58
CA LYS A 53 -3.86 -1.18 4.47
C LYS A 53 -2.77 -2.15 4.05
N PHE A 54 -1.88 -2.43 4.99
CA PHE A 54 -0.84 -3.42 4.83
C PHE A 54 -1.26 -4.73 5.50
N PHE A 55 -1.08 -5.84 4.79
CA PHE A 55 -1.37 -7.18 5.27
C PHE A 55 -0.09 -8.01 5.19
N ASN A 56 0.36 -8.51 6.33
CA ASN A 56 1.55 -9.35 6.38
C ASN A 56 1.17 -10.82 6.17
N THR A 57 0.64 -11.12 5.01
CA THR A 57 0.20 -12.46 4.65
C THR A 57 0.14 -12.58 3.13
N ASN A 58 0.26 -13.80 2.63
CA ASN A 58 0.08 -14.06 1.20
C ASN A 58 -1.35 -14.49 0.85
N THR A 59 -2.27 -14.44 1.81
CA THR A 59 -3.68 -14.78 1.61
C THR A 59 -4.52 -13.66 2.20
N VAL A 60 -5.10 -12.82 1.35
CA VAL A 60 -5.94 -11.70 1.78
C VAL A 60 -7.34 -11.89 1.21
N THR A 61 -8.32 -11.97 2.11
CA THR A 61 -9.74 -11.93 1.76
C THR A 61 -10.28 -10.60 2.25
N MET A 62 -10.48 -9.65 1.34
CA MET A 62 -10.98 -8.33 1.69
C MET A 62 -12.36 -8.45 2.34
N GLY A 63 -12.53 -7.72 3.44
CA GLY A 63 -13.73 -7.84 4.27
C GLY A 63 -13.62 -8.83 5.42
N THR A 64 -12.57 -9.66 5.43
CA THR A 64 -12.36 -10.71 6.45
C THR A 64 -10.98 -10.63 7.08
N THR A 65 -9.93 -10.55 6.26
CA THR A 65 -8.55 -10.47 6.77
C THR A 65 -8.33 -9.12 7.43
N THR A 66 -7.76 -9.14 8.64
CA THR A 66 -7.45 -7.92 9.39
C THR A 66 -6.13 -7.34 8.94
N ALA A 67 -6.11 -6.06 8.61
CA ALA A 67 -4.88 -5.37 8.24
C ALA A 67 -3.94 -5.26 9.44
N ASN A 68 -2.63 -5.39 9.19
CA ASN A 68 -1.60 -5.23 10.21
C ASN A 68 -1.25 -3.76 10.44
N LEU A 69 -1.47 -2.92 9.43
CA LEU A 69 -1.22 -1.48 9.51
C LEU A 69 -2.25 -0.75 8.66
N VAL A 70 -2.80 0.34 9.19
CA VAL A 70 -3.75 1.19 8.49
C VAL A 70 -3.23 2.62 8.56
N ILE A 71 -3.09 3.27 7.39
CA ILE A 71 -2.60 4.64 7.29
C ILE A 71 -3.62 5.47 6.56
N GLN A 72 -4.07 6.56 7.19
CA GLN A 72 -4.99 7.50 6.58
C GLN A 72 -4.24 8.46 5.66
N VAL A 73 -4.82 8.74 4.51
CA VAL A 73 -4.41 9.85 3.65
C VAL A 73 -5.63 10.69 3.33
N ALA A 74 -5.57 11.97 3.69
CA ALA A 74 -6.69 12.89 3.52
C ALA A 74 -7.01 13.10 2.04
N ALA A 75 -8.23 13.54 1.75
CA ALA A 75 -8.68 13.82 0.39
C ALA A 75 -7.71 14.77 -0.32
N THR A 76 -7.39 14.47 -1.56
CA THR A 76 -6.52 15.30 -2.43
C THR A 76 -5.20 15.70 -1.78
N SER A 77 -4.62 14.81 -0.98
CA SER A 77 -3.41 15.07 -0.19
C SER A 77 -2.38 13.97 -0.35
N THR A 78 -1.18 14.24 0.15
CA THR A 78 -0.06 13.30 0.16
C THR A 78 0.35 13.02 1.60
N THR A 79 0.62 11.75 1.90
CA THR A 79 1.17 11.32 3.19
C THR A 79 2.48 10.60 2.94
N ASN A 80 3.53 11.04 3.63
CA ASN A 80 4.86 10.43 3.59
C ASN A 80 5.21 9.90 4.96
N ILE A 81 5.61 8.63 5.03
CA ILE A 81 6.04 8.01 6.28
C ILE A 81 7.41 7.38 6.08
N SER A 82 8.36 7.73 6.94
CA SER A 82 9.67 7.10 7.00
C SER A 82 9.73 6.14 8.18
N ILE A 83 10.28 4.96 7.94
CA ILE A 83 10.43 3.92 8.97
C ILE A 83 11.90 3.53 9.01
N PRO A 84 12.74 4.26 9.82
CA PRO A 84 14.19 4.10 9.76
C PRO A 84 14.71 2.69 10.07
N GLY A 85 14.05 1.97 10.98
CA GLY A 85 14.41 0.59 11.31
C GLY A 85 13.78 -0.44 10.41
N GLY A 86 12.87 -0.01 9.53
CA GLY A 86 12.10 -0.88 8.68
C GLY A 86 10.91 -1.51 9.40
N LEU A 87 9.83 -1.71 8.67
CA LEU A 87 8.68 -2.51 9.11
C LEU A 87 8.81 -3.87 8.45
N HIS A 88 9.13 -4.90 9.26
CA HIS A 88 9.37 -6.24 8.74
C HIS A 88 8.07 -6.87 8.20
N PHE A 89 8.19 -7.60 7.09
CA PHE A 89 7.10 -8.41 6.56
C PHE A 89 7.63 -9.76 6.08
N GLU A 90 6.79 -10.78 6.23
CA GLU A 90 7.00 -12.08 5.60
C GLU A 90 6.47 -12.07 4.17
N ASN A 91 5.31 -11.44 3.98
CA ASN A 91 4.67 -11.25 2.69
C ASN A 91 4.14 -9.83 2.63
N LEU A 92 4.48 -9.11 1.56
CA LEU A 92 4.01 -7.74 1.37
C LEU A 92 2.73 -7.76 0.53
N SER A 93 1.62 -7.49 1.19
CA SER A 93 0.31 -7.37 0.55
C SER A 93 -0.34 -6.07 0.99
N PHE A 94 -1.08 -5.43 0.10
CA PHE A 94 -1.74 -4.17 0.45
C PHE A 94 -2.98 -3.92 -0.39
N ALA A 95 -3.81 -3.01 0.12
CA ALA A 95 -4.99 -2.50 -0.57
C ALA A 95 -5.31 -1.12 -0.01
N CYS A 96 -6.20 -0.40 -0.67
CA CYS A 96 -6.71 0.87 -0.20
C CYS A 96 -8.23 0.83 -0.15
N THR A 97 -8.81 1.34 0.93
CA THR A 97 -10.25 1.36 1.13
C THR A 97 -10.71 2.74 1.57
N ARG A 98 -12.03 2.90 1.64
CA ARG A 98 -12.65 4.18 2.00
C ARG A 98 -12.78 4.38 3.51
N ASN A 99 -12.80 3.31 4.31
CA ASN A 99 -13.00 3.37 5.75
C ASN A 99 -11.82 2.77 6.49
N GLN A 100 -11.62 3.21 7.74
CA GLN A 100 -10.42 2.87 8.50
C GLN A 100 -10.46 1.50 9.18
N ASP A 101 -11.63 0.90 9.33
CA ASP A 101 -11.72 -0.42 9.97
C ASP A 101 -10.77 -1.39 9.28
N PRO A 102 -9.90 -2.09 10.05
CA PRO A 102 -8.91 -3.00 9.48
C PRO A 102 -9.47 -4.11 8.60
N GLN A 103 -10.75 -4.42 8.73
CA GLN A 103 -11.43 -5.42 7.91
C GLN A 103 -12.34 -4.81 6.84
N ASP A 104 -12.44 -3.48 6.77
CA ASP A 104 -13.31 -2.83 5.80
C ASP A 104 -12.87 -3.10 4.36
N ASN A 105 -13.83 -3.31 3.49
CA ASN A 105 -13.63 -3.54 2.06
C ASN A 105 -14.38 -2.52 1.20
N THR A 106 -14.73 -1.38 1.76
CA THR A 106 -15.47 -0.36 1.00
C THR A 106 -14.60 0.24 -0.09
N ALA A 107 -15.07 0.22 -1.32
CA ALA A 107 -14.32 0.72 -2.47
C ALA A 107 -14.15 2.23 -2.42
N LEU A 108 -13.01 2.71 -2.87
CA LEU A 108 -12.78 4.12 -3.12
C LEU A 108 -13.62 4.58 -4.31
N VAL A 109 -14.01 5.85 -4.29
CA VAL A 109 -14.70 6.49 -5.43
C VAL A 109 -13.68 7.31 -6.19
N ALA A 110 -13.43 6.93 -7.45
CA ALA A 110 -12.46 7.63 -8.28
C ALA A 110 -12.89 9.07 -8.54
N ASN A 111 -11.90 9.98 -8.58
CA ASN A 111 -12.08 11.38 -8.95
C ASN A 111 -11.38 11.60 -10.28
N ASN A 112 -12.14 11.68 -11.36
CA ASN A 112 -11.61 11.77 -12.74
C ASN A 112 -10.61 10.64 -13.03
N GLY A 113 -10.92 9.42 -12.57
CA GLY A 113 -10.08 8.25 -12.74
C GLY A 113 -8.95 8.12 -11.72
N ALA A 114 -8.72 9.12 -10.89
CA ALA A 114 -7.67 9.07 -9.87
C ALA A 114 -8.16 8.33 -8.62
N LEU A 115 -7.31 7.46 -8.10
CA LEU A 115 -7.49 6.77 -6.82
C LEU A 115 -6.30 7.10 -5.92
N VAL A 116 -5.67 6.09 -5.31
CA VAL A 116 -4.50 6.31 -4.47
C VAL A 116 -3.27 5.78 -5.20
N ASP A 117 -2.24 6.61 -5.32
CA ASP A 117 -0.93 6.23 -5.83
C ASP A 117 -0.08 5.82 -4.62
N VAL A 118 0.33 4.55 -4.58
CA VAL A 118 1.11 3.97 -3.50
C VAL A 118 2.53 3.75 -3.98
N GLN A 119 3.50 4.26 -3.25
CA GLN A 119 4.91 3.99 -3.50
C GLN A 119 5.59 3.56 -2.20
N LEU A 120 6.22 2.39 -2.23
CA LEU A 120 6.92 1.84 -1.08
C LEU A 120 8.38 1.65 -1.44
N VAL A 121 9.28 1.97 -0.49
CA VAL A 121 10.67 1.57 -0.58
C VAL A 121 10.87 0.44 0.43
N CYS A 122 11.34 -0.69 -0.04
CA CYS A 122 11.49 -1.89 0.78
C CYS A 122 12.73 -2.70 0.36
N SER A 123 13.06 -3.67 1.16
CA SER A 123 14.12 -4.63 0.82
C SER A 123 13.57 -5.89 0.19
#